data_4afbbe6e3b49e8d4d7efef52b00e21aa
#
_entry.id   4afbbe6e3b49e8d4d7efef52b00e21aa
#
_cell.length_a   1.000
_cell.length_b   1.000
_cell.length_c   1.000
_cell.angle_alpha   90.00
_cell.angle_beta   90.00
_cell.angle_gamma   90.00
#
_symmetry.space_group_name_H-M   'P 1'
#
loop_
_entity.id
_entity.type
_entity.pdbx_description
1 polymer ?
#
loop_
_entity_poly.entity_id
_entity_poly.type
_entity_poly.pdbx_seq_one_letter_code
_entity_poly.pdbx_strand_id
1 'polypeptide(L)'
;MHVKSVDIKRKEINFPPSDVLQLKSYYLTSFNQSGPLPELIGYNYKEHALDCINLTSKQITQIPFQREGPQAIVRPTGIYYHSKDSIWLSDESQNVFLLNHTGDVVKRIDLKSFLDEREELIIRTNHAISTIHLGYDPDHQSLLCTIKDKSVKPTRFKVKEISLSNQEVSSFELSASVIEPYIDEGYANMSEPNVSFIGENIIYNYPIESHIYILNRQDCSRKTIEADSEHTPNKANKCSSKTDYSAWVKHGFENPHFYDVMYIPSLKMYVRLHEGPIDLPDANHPEEVAYKRSLYAMFFDSAFQSLGETVLPQGIYNPYTGWSATPSGIAFFVDGPQSPNETDNLELEIVSPN
;
A
#
# COMPACT_ATOMS: atom_id res chain seq x y z
N MET A 1 -11.03 11.56 -24.43
CA MET A 1 -11.75 12.35 -23.39
C MET A 1 -10.71 13.24 -22.75
N HIS A 2 -10.90 14.55 -22.66
CA HIS A 2 -9.97 15.38 -21.86
C HIS A 2 -10.22 15.06 -20.38
N VAL A 3 -9.21 14.49 -19.71
CA VAL A 3 -9.23 14.31 -18.25
C VAL A 3 -9.19 15.70 -17.64
N LYS A 4 -10.17 16.03 -16.80
CA LYS A 4 -10.20 17.34 -16.13
C LYS A 4 -9.06 17.40 -15.11
N SER A 5 -8.36 18.52 -15.06
CA SER A 5 -7.51 18.81 -13.91
C SER A 5 -8.36 18.93 -12.66
N VAL A 6 -7.97 18.29 -11.58
CA VAL A 6 -8.65 18.37 -10.28
C VAL A 6 -7.86 19.30 -9.37
N ASP A 7 -8.51 20.35 -8.91
CA ASP A 7 -7.92 21.19 -7.87
C ASP A 7 -7.89 20.45 -6.55
N ILE A 8 -6.76 20.54 -5.84
CA ILE A 8 -6.56 19.87 -4.56
C ILE A 8 -6.40 20.86 -3.42
N LYS A 9 -6.89 20.46 -2.26
CA LYS A 9 -6.56 21.05 -0.97
C LYS A 9 -5.43 20.27 -0.32
N ARG A 10 -4.55 20.99 0.36
CA ARG A 10 -3.47 20.44 1.15
C ARG A 10 -3.62 20.94 2.58
N LYS A 11 -3.77 20.01 3.53
CA LYS A 11 -3.86 20.32 4.96
C LYS A 11 -2.61 19.83 5.66
N GLU A 12 -1.76 20.74 6.07
CA GLU A 12 -0.55 20.46 6.84
C GLU A 12 -0.87 20.09 8.28
N ILE A 13 -0.17 19.08 8.80
CA ILE A 13 -0.23 18.66 10.19
C ILE A 13 1.21 18.53 10.71
N ASN A 14 1.63 19.52 11.50
CA ASN A 14 2.94 19.55 12.11
C ASN A 14 2.85 19.02 13.54
N PHE A 15 3.69 18.06 13.89
CA PHE A 15 3.74 17.45 15.21
C PHE A 15 4.79 18.17 16.04
N PRO A 16 4.51 18.48 17.32
CA PRO A 16 5.52 19.02 18.23
C PRO A 16 6.59 17.96 18.53
N PRO A 17 7.75 18.35 19.06
CA PRO A 17 8.70 17.39 19.62
C PRO A 17 7.99 16.45 20.59
N SER A 18 8.32 15.16 20.50
CA SER A 18 7.73 14.10 21.32
C SER A 18 8.78 13.53 22.27
N ASP A 19 8.33 13.00 23.41
CA ASP A 19 9.19 12.28 24.35
C ASP A 19 9.61 10.89 23.81
N VAL A 20 8.95 10.42 22.74
CA VAL A 20 9.28 9.17 22.05
C VAL A 20 10.09 9.45 20.78
N LEU A 21 11.03 8.57 20.46
CA LEU A 21 11.78 8.65 19.21
C LEU A 21 10.85 8.37 18.04
N GLN A 22 10.46 9.41 17.34
CA GLN A 22 9.62 9.34 16.15
C GLN A 22 10.47 9.27 14.87
N LEU A 23 9.91 8.73 13.80
CA LEU A 23 10.47 8.81 12.46
C LEU A 23 9.84 9.99 11.71
N LYS A 24 10.55 10.54 10.72
CA LYS A 24 9.98 11.54 9.79
C LYS A 24 8.97 10.91 8.83
N SER A 25 9.14 9.61 8.54
CA SER A 25 8.30 8.87 7.62
C SER A 25 8.34 7.37 7.93
N TYR A 26 7.31 6.64 7.53
CA TYR A 26 7.13 5.22 7.84
C TYR A 26 6.87 4.41 6.57
N TYR A 27 7.54 3.25 6.42
CA TYR A 27 7.32 2.33 5.31
C TYR A 27 5.97 1.61 5.40
N LEU A 28 5.59 1.22 6.63
CA LEU A 28 4.35 0.53 6.91
C LEU A 28 3.47 1.45 7.72
N THR A 29 2.30 1.74 7.18
CA THR A 29 1.29 2.58 7.83
C THR A 29 -0.09 2.01 7.63
N SER A 30 -0.99 2.27 8.56
CA SER A 30 -2.41 1.96 8.43
C SER A 30 -3.23 2.98 9.21
N PHE A 31 -4.35 3.39 8.63
CA PHE A 31 -5.28 4.30 9.28
C PHE A 31 -6.35 3.51 10.04
N ASN A 32 -6.79 4.02 11.19
CA ASN A 32 -7.86 3.42 11.99
C ASN A 32 -9.17 3.36 11.20
N GLN A 33 -9.65 2.14 10.94
CA GLN A 33 -10.82 1.91 10.10
C GLN A 33 -12.15 2.04 10.86
N SER A 34 -12.16 1.82 12.18
CA SER A 34 -13.40 1.74 12.97
C SER A 34 -13.53 2.78 14.09
N GLY A 35 -12.47 3.52 14.38
CA GLY A 35 -12.43 4.44 15.50
C GLY A 35 -12.97 5.84 15.18
N PRO A 36 -13.53 6.54 16.17
CA PRO A 36 -13.96 7.93 16.02
C PRO A 36 -12.78 8.89 15.95
N LEU A 37 -11.59 8.45 16.36
CA LEU A 37 -10.39 9.29 16.35
C LEU A 37 -9.60 9.07 15.06
N PRO A 38 -9.17 10.15 14.38
CA PRO A 38 -8.33 10.08 13.20
C PRO A 38 -6.90 9.71 13.61
N GLU A 39 -6.63 8.43 13.71
CA GLU A 39 -5.36 7.88 14.17
C GLU A 39 -4.71 7.04 13.09
N LEU A 40 -3.46 7.35 12.77
CA LEU A 40 -2.59 6.61 11.89
C LEU A 40 -1.61 5.82 12.74
N ILE A 41 -1.31 4.58 12.39
CA ILE A 41 -0.18 3.87 12.97
C ILE A 41 0.91 3.67 11.93
N GLY A 42 2.17 3.75 12.39
CA GLY A 42 3.35 3.49 11.59
C GLY A 42 4.33 2.58 12.31
N TYR A 43 4.98 1.67 11.58
CA TYR A 43 6.02 0.84 12.17
C TYR A 43 7.33 1.59 12.32
N ASN A 44 7.73 1.81 13.56
CA ASN A 44 9.01 2.40 13.93
C ASN A 44 10.07 1.31 14.05
N TYR A 45 10.87 1.15 13.00
CA TYR A 45 11.90 0.10 12.95
C TYR A 45 13.08 0.35 13.91
N LYS A 46 13.31 1.60 14.34
CA LYS A 46 14.36 1.93 15.30
C LYS A 46 14.01 1.44 16.70
N GLU A 47 12.78 1.73 17.12
CA GLU A 47 12.27 1.35 18.45
C GLU A 47 11.62 -0.04 18.46
N HIS A 48 11.33 -0.61 17.29
CA HIS A 48 10.57 -1.85 17.13
C HIS A 48 9.20 -1.77 17.80
N ALA A 49 8.48 -0.73 17.45
CA ALA A 49 7.20 -0.38 18.02
C ALA A 49 6.25 0.11 16.93
N LEU A 50 4.98 0.22 17.24
CA LEU A 50 4.04 0.97 16.44
C LEU A 50 3.87 2.37 17.04
N ASP A 51 4.15 3.39 16.25
CA ASP A 51 3.86 4.76 16.61
C ASP A 51 2.40 5.05 16.28
N CYS A 52 1.60 5.34 17.31
CA CYS A 52 0.21 5.75 17.20
C CYS A 52 0.15 7.27 17.08
N ILE A 53 -0.21 7.74 15.89
CA ILE A 53 -0.12 9.15 15.49
C ILE A 53 -1.54 9.72 15.44
N ASN A 54 -1.93 10.49 16.45
CA ASN A 54 -3.24 11.12 16.50
C ASN A 54 -3.23 12.44 15.71
N LEU A 55 -3.98 12.49 14.61
CA LEU A 55 -3.98 13.63 13.70
C LEU A 55 -4.71 14.86 14.25
N THR A 56 -5.49 14.72 15.32
CA THR A 56 -6.23 15.82 15.95
C THR A 56 -5.46 16.41 17.12
N SER A 57 -5.07 15.58 18.09
CA SER A 57 -4.31 16.03 19.29
C SER A 57 -2.84 16.29 18.97
N LYS A 58 -2.35 15.79 17.84
CA LYS A 58 -0.93 15.83 17.44
C LYS A 58 -0.01 15.14 18.45
N GLN A 59 -0.52 14.15 19.14
CA GLN A 59 0.25 13.32 20.07
C GLN A 59 0.68 12.04 19.37
N ILE A 60 1.87 11.57 19.73
CA ILE A 60 2.42 10.29 19.30
C ILE A 60 2.65 9.44 20.54
N THR A 61 2.09 8.25 20.56
CA THR A 61 2.33 7.23 21.58
C THR A 61 2.87 5.98 20.93
N GLN A 62 3.55 5.13 21.71
CA GLN A 62 4.17 3.91 21.17
C GLN A 62 3.54 2.66 21.74
N ILE A 63 3.36 1.67 20.90
CA ILE A 63 3.00 0.30 21.28
C ILE A 63 4.22 -0.58 20.99
N PRO A 64 5.06 -0.88 22.00
CA PRO A 64 6.22 -1.75 21.84
C PRO A 64 5.77 -3.20 21.70
N PHE A 65 6.52 -4.00 20.95
CA PHE A 65 6.34 -5.44 20.88
C PHE A 65 7.69 -6.17 20.82
N GLN A 66 7.69 -7.48 21.06
CA GLN A 66 8.91 -8.24 21.32
C GLN A 66 9.64 -8.57 20.01
N ARG A 67 10.98 -8.41 20.02
CA ARG A 67 11.87 -8.88 18.94
C ARG A 67 12.26 -10.35 19.09
N GLU A 68 12.24 -10.87 20.30
CA GLU A 68 12.70 -12.21 20.65
C GLU A 68 11.69 -12.93 21.54
N GLY A 69 11.75 -14.26 21.56
CA GLY A 69 10.86 -15.08 22.36
C GLY A 69 9.64 -15.61 21.61
N PRO A 70 8.73 -16.29 22.32
CA PRO A 70 7.58 -16.99 21.70
C PRO A 70 6.57 -16.06 21.01
N GLN A 71 6.51 -14.81 21.44
CA GLN A 71 5.62 -13.79 20.90
C GLN A 71 6.34 -12.78 19.99
N ALA A 72 7.55 -13.08 19.58
CA ALA A 72 8.35 -12.18 18.75
C ALA A 72 7.74 -11.96 17.38
N ILE A 73 7.75 -10.72 16.96
CA ILE A 73 7.44 -10.27 15.60
C ILE A 73 8.73 -9.68 15.04
N VAL A 74 9.46 -10.44 14.21
CA VAL A 74 10.86 -10.09 13.91
C VAL A 74 10.94 -8.97 12.87
N ARG A 75 10.23 -9.09 11.77
CA ARG A 75 10.24 -8.13 10.66
C ARG A 75 8.82 -7.95 10.14
N PRO A 76 8.09 -6.94 10.62
CA PRO A 76 6.79 -6.61 10.08
C PRO A 76 6.85 -6.30 8.58
N THR A 77 5.91 -6.83 7.83
CA THR A 77 5.78 -6.66 6.38
C THR A 77 4.44 -6.08 5.95
N GLY A 78 3.47 -6.06 6.86
CA GLY A 78 2.16 -5.48 6.64
C GLY A 78 1.50 -5.09 7.95
N ILE A 79 0.68 -4.05 7.90
CA ILE A 79 -0.12 -3.57 9.03
C ILE A 79 -1.55 -3.36 8.55
N TYR A 80 -2.52 -3.81 9.33
CA TYR A 80 -3.92 -3.44 9.18
C TYR A 80 -4.47 -3.00 10.53
N TYR A 81 -4.82 -1.72 10.64
CA TYR A 81 -5.34 -1.11 11.86
C TYR A 81 -6.86 -1.03 11.83
N HIS A 82 -7.53 -2.00 12.42
CA HIS A 82 -8.98 -1.98 12.55
C HIS A 82 -9.44 -1.12 13.73
N SER A 83 -8.90 -1.39 14.92
CA SER A 83 -9.20 -0.67 16.17
C SER A 83 -8.04 -0.81 17.15
N LYS A 84 -8.11 -0.09 18.30
CA LYS A 84 -7.05 -0.13 19.34
C LYS A 84 -6.72 -1.53 19.83
N ASP A 85 -7.70 -2.42 19.90
CA ASP A 85 -7.52 -3.81 20.34
C ASP A 85 -7.56 -4.81 19.15
N SER A 86 -7.45 -4.31 17.94
CA SER A 86 -7.43 -5.12 16.74
C SER A 86 -6.44 -4.55 15.72
N ILE A 87 -5.15 -4.75 16.02
CA ILE A 87 -4.04 -4.36 15.16
C ILE A 87 -3.44 -5.63 14.59
N TRP A 88 -3.52 -5.79 13.27
CA TRP A 88 -3.00 -6.95 12.57
C TRP A 88 -1.65 -6.65 11.97
N LEU A 89 -0.64 -7.48 12.26
CA LEU A 89 0.69 -7.41 11.67
C LEU A 89 1.00 -8.70 10.93
N SER A 90 1.58 -8.62 9.75
CA SER A 90 2.24 -9.76 9.11
C SER A 90 3.75 -9.63 9.23
N ASP A 91 4.48 -10.75 9.22
CA ASP A 91 5.94 -10.79 9.23
C ASP A 91 6.54 -11.56 8.03
N GLU A 92 7.85 -11.44 7.83
CA GLU A 92 8.58 -12.16 6.77
C GLU A 92 8.44 -13.69 6.86
N SER A 93 8.15 -14.22 8.05
CA SER A 93 7.98 -15.67 8.27
C SER A 93 6.62 -16.17 7.87
N GLN A 94 5.76 -15.28 7.32
CA GLN A 94 4.39 -15.56 6.92
C GLN A 94 3.46 -15.86 8.11
N ASN A 95 3.74 -15.27 9.26
CA ASN A 95 2.79 -15.23 10.35
C ASN A 95 1.97 -13.95 10.31
N VAL A 96 0.76 -14.04 10.83
CA VAL A 96 -0.09 -12.87 11.14
C VAL A 96 -0.35 -12.85 12.64
N PHE A 97 -0.21 -11.69 13.23
CA PHE A 97 -0.38 -11.45 14.65
C PHE A 97 -1.52 -10.46 14.87
N LEU A 98 -2.38 -10.74 15.82
CA LEU A 98 -3.33 -9.78 16.37
C LEU A 98 -2.72 -9.21 17.64
N LEU A 99 -2.55 -7.90 17.69
CA LEU A 99 -2.09 -7.16 18.86
C LEU A 99 -3.23 -6.35 19.46
N ASN A 100 -3.16 -6.17 20.78
CA ASN A 100 -3.94 -5.19 21.51
C ASN A 100 -3.18 -3.85 21.62
N HIS A 101 -3.78 -2.85 22.26
CA HIS A 101 -3.21 -1.52 22.46
C HIS A 101 -1.98 -1.48 23.39
N THR A 102 -1.67 -2.56 24.10
CA THR A 102 -0.47 -2.68 24.94
C THR A 102 0.69 -3.38 24.22
N GLY A 103 0.46 -3.88 23.00
CA GLY A 103 1.44 -4.62 22.20
C GLY A 103 1.50 -6.12 22.51
N ASP A 104 0.59 -6.62 23.33
CA ASP A 104 0.51 -8.06 23.58
C ASP A 104 -0.06 -8.78 22.38
N VAL A 105 0.57 -9.91 22.03
CA VAL A 105 0.09 -10.79 20.98
C VAL A 105 -1.11 -11.60 21.50
N VAL A 106 -2.30 -11.24 21.08
CA VAL A 106 -3.56 -11.91 21.45
C VAL A 106 -3.76 -13.19 20.62
N LYS A 107 -3.34 -13.17 19.36
CA LYS A 107 -3.46 -14.30 18.44
C LYS A 107 -2.31 -14.33 17.48
N ARG A 108 -1.81 -15.52 17.15
CA ARG A 108 -0.84 -15.79 16.10
C ARG A 108 -1.41 -16.81 15.13
N ILE A 109 -1.24 -16.56 13.83
CA ILE A 109 -1.72 -17.41 12.76
C ILE A 109 -0.54 -17.67 11.82
N ASP A 110 -0.19 -18.94 11.64
CA ASP A 110 0.77 -19.36 10.63
C ASP A 110 0.04 -19.50 9.29
N LEU A 111 0.26 -18.53 8.39
CA LEU A 111 -0.40 -18.52 7.08
C LEU A 111 0.05 -19.68 6.20
N LYS A 112 1.24 -20.26 6.42
CA LYS A 112 1.71 -21.41 5.65
C LYS A 112 0.77 -22.60 5.76
N SER A 113 0.09 -22.75 6.89
CA SER A 113 -0.89 -23.82 7.10
C SER A 113 -2.12 -23.74 6.19
N PHE A 114 -2.34 -22.58 5.56
CA PHE A 114 -3.46 -22.32 4.65
C PHE A 114 -3.03 -22.22 3.18
N LEU A 115 -1.73 -22.40 2.89
CA LEU A 115 -1.17 -22.34 1.57
C LEU A 115 -0.95 -23.73 1.01
N ASP A 116 -1.17 -23.89 -0.30
CA ASP A 116 -0.75 -25.08 -1.03
C ASP A 116 0.78 -25.07 -1.27
N GLU A 117 1.35 -26.21 -1.60
CA GLU A 117 2.82 -26.40 -1.70
C GLU A 117 3.54 -25.39 -2.60
N ARG A 118 2.86 -24.88 -3.63
CA ARG A 118 3.42 -23.92 -4.60
C ARG A 118 2.84 -22.52 -4.50
N GLU A 119 2.17 -22.25 -3.42
CA GLU A 119 1.63 -20.93 -3.11
C GLU A 119 2.57 -20.17 -2.20
N GLU A 120 2.69 -18.88 -2.43
CA GLU A 120 3.48 -17.98 -1.61
C GLU A 120 2.64 -16.74 -1.28
N LEU A 121 2.71 -16.29 -0.04
CA LEU A 121 2.19 -14.99 0.33
C LEU A 121 3.02 -13.91 -0.37
N ILE A 122 2.36 -12.91 -0.96
CA ILE A 122 3.08 -11.75 -1.47
C ILE A 122 3.50 -10.89 -0.29
N ILE A 123 4.81 -10.85 -0.06
CA ILE A 123 5.44 -10.04 0.98
C ILE A 123 6.35 -9.04 0.28
N ARG A 124 6.07 -7.76 0.45
CA ARG A 124 6.97 -6.71 0.00
C ARG A 124 7.87 -6.30 1.15
N THR A 125 9.14 -6.67 1.07
CA THR A 125 10.16 -6.36 2.07
C THR A 125 10.98 -5.13 1.75
N ASN A 126 10.90 -4.59 0.55
CA ASN A 126 11.77 -3.51 0.08
C ASN A 126 10.97 -2.32 -0.43
N HIS A 127 11.30 -1.14 0.09
CA HIS A 127 11.21 0.23 -0.45
C HIS A 127 10.20 0.55 -1.57
N ALA A 128 9.55 -0.42 -2.14
CA ALA A 128 8.38 -0.19 -2.96
C ALA A 128 7.26 0.17 -1.98
N ILE A 129 6.65 1.28 -2.20
CA ILE A 129 5.50 1.78 -1.54
C ILE A 129 4.56 0.62 -1.26
N SER A 130 4.32 0.41 0.02
CA SER A 130 3.67 -0.79 0.51
C SER A 130 2.22 -0.82 0.08
N THR A 131 1.91 -1.67 -0.83
CA THR A 131 0.55 -2.20 -0.88
C THR A 131 0.34 -3.09 0.31
N ILE A 132 -0.71 -2.85 1.05
CA ILE A 132 -1.11 -3.72 2.15
C ILE A 132 -1.69 -4.98 1.52
N HIS A 133 -0.93 -6.07 1.55
CA HIS A 133 -1.42 -7.37 1.07
C HIS A 133 -2.15 -8.18 2.16
N LEU A 134 -2.43 -7.54 3.29
CA LEU A 134 -3.16 -8.08 4.41
C LEU A 134 -4.41 -7.23 4.65
N GLY A 135 -5.57 -7.85 4.72
CA GLY A 135 -6.83 -7.22 5.13
C GLY A 135 -7.49 -8.01 6.26
N TYR A 136 -8.32 -7.33 7.02
CA TYR A 136 -9.21 -7.95 7.99
C TYR A 136 -10.64 -7.49 7.72
N ASP A 137 -11.54 -8.45 7.60
CA ASP A 137 -12.98 -8.23 7.46
C ASP A 137 -13.65 -8.48 8.80
N PRO A 138 -14.12 -7.45 9.51
CA PRO A 138 -14.74 -7.60 10.80
C PRO A 138 -16.13 -8.24 10.73
N ASP A 139 -16.86 -8.07 9.63
CA ASP A 139 -18.21 -8.60 9.47
C ASP A 139 -18.20 -10.14 9.32
N HIS A 140 -17.21 -10.64 8.57
CA HIS A 140 -16.99 -12.08 8.38
C HIS A 140 -15.96 -12.67 9.34
N GLN A 141 -15.31 -11.86 10.17
CA GLN A 141 -14.19 -12.27 11.04
C GLN A 141 -13.15 -13.07 10.27
N SER A 142 -12.71 -12.54 9.13
CA SER A 142 -11.77 -13.20 8.23
C SER A 142 -10.54 -12.34 7.94
N LEU A 143 -9.42 -13.01 7.65
CA LEU A 143 -8.21 -12.40 7.11
C LEU A 143 -8.20 -12.57 5.60
N LEU A 144 -7.78 -11.52 4.92
CA LEU A 144 -7.60 -11.49 3.47
C LEU A 144 -6.11 -11.33 3.17
N CYS A 145 -5.56 -12.21 2.34
CA CYS A 145 -4.17 -12.14 1.94
C CYS A 145 -3.98 -12.45 0.45
N THR A 146 -3.01 -11.78 -0.16
CA THR A 146 -2.70 -11.94 -1.57
C THR A 146 -1.66 -13.04 -1.76
N ILE A 147 -1.96 -13.97 -2.64
CA ILE A 147 -1.18 -15.18 -2.89
C ILE A 147 -0.68 -15.20 -4.33
N LYS A 148 0.58 -15.59 -4.47
CA LYS A 148 1.21 -15.94 -5.74
C LYS A 148 1.21 -17.45 -5.91
N ASP A 149 0.52 -17.94 -6.94
CA ASP A 149 0.41 -19.36 -7.25
C ASP A 149 1.37 -19.74 -8.38
N LYS A 150 2.40 -20.50 -8.04
CA LYS A 150 3.43 -21.00 -8.95
C LYS A 150 3.15 -22.42 -9.47
N SER A 151 2.00 -22.99 -9.16
CA SER A 151 1.61 -24.33 -9.62
C SER A 151 1.32 -24.37 -11.14
N VAL A 152 1.01 -23.23 -11.72
CA VAL A 152 0.67 -23.06 -13.14
C VAL A 152 1.60 -22.05 -13.82
N LYS A 153 1.66 -22.12 -15.13
CA LYS A 153 2.33 -21.12 -15.96
C LYS A 153 1.34 -20.54 -16.97
N PRO A 154 1.22 -19.22 -17.09
CA PRO A 154 1.88 -18.19 -16.28
C PRO A 154 1.49 -18.29 -14.80
N THR A 155 2.34 -17.77 -13.92
CA THR A 155 2.04 -17.59 -12.50
C THR A 155 0.72 -16.84 -12.34
N ARG A 156 -0.13 -17.32 -11.45
CA ARG A 156 -1.42 -16.67 -11.15
C ARG A 156 -1.37 -16.00 -9.79
N PHE A 157 -2.28 -15.06 -9.64
CA PHE A 157 -2.49 -14.39 -8.37
C PHE A 157 -3.91 -14.66 -7.89
N LYS A 158 -4.08 -14.77 -6.59
CA LYS A 158 -5.38 -14.95 -5.95
C LYS A 158 -5.40 -14.26 -4.58
N VAL A 159 -6.58 -14.03 -4.07
CA VAL A 159 -6.79 -13.65 -2.67
C VAL A 159 -7.33 -14.87 -1.94
N LYS A 160 -6.75 -15.21 -0.80
CA LYS A 160 -7.35 -16.15 0.15
C LYS A 160 -8.01 -15.36 1.26
N GLU A 161 -9.24 -15.76 1.58
CA GLU A 161 -10.00 -15.33 2.73
C GLU A 161 -10.05 -16.48 3.75
N ILE A 162 -9.52 -16.24 4.92
CA ILE A 162 -9.34 -17.24 5.98
C ILE A 162 -10.25 -16.86 7.13
N SER A 163 -11.28 -17.66 7.37
CA SER A 163 -12.17 -17.49 8.50
C SER A 163 -11.44 -17.75 9.82
N LEU A 164 -11.53 -16.81 10.76
CA LEU A 164 -10.89 -16.91 12.07
C LEU A 164 -11.67 -17.79 13.06
N SER A 165 -12.93 -18.10 12.78
CA SER A 165 -13.81 -18.89 13.64
C SER A 165 -13.69 -20.39 13.37
N ASN A 166 -13.69 -20.81 12.10
CA ASN A 166 -13.73 -22.23 11.69
C ASN A 166 -12.54 -22.66 10.83
N GLN A 167 -11.63 -21.72 10.50
CA GLN A 167 -10.45 -21.94 9.65
C GLN A 167 -10.77 -22.37 8.21
N GLU A 168 -11.99 -22.15 7.75
CA GLU A 168 -12.33 -22.34 6.35
C GLU A 168 -11.62 -21.31 5.45
N VAL A 169 -11.25 -21.73 4.24
CA VAL A 169 -10.55 -20.90 3.28
C VAL A 169 -11.35 -20.79 2.00
N SER A 170 -11.66 -19.56 1.61
CA SER A 170 -12.17 -19.22 0.28
C SER A 170 -11.04 -18.66 -0.58
N SER A 171 -11.07 -18.94 -1.87
CA SER A 171 -10.05 -18.45 -2.82
C SER A 171 -10.71 -17.70 -3.96
N PHE A 172 -10.17 -16.52 -4.27
CA PHE A 172 -10.65 -15.63 -5.33
C PHE A 172 -9.52 -15.41 -6.34
N GLU A 173 -9.62 -16.03 -7.50
CA GLU A 173 -8.67 -15.88 -8.59
C GLU A 173 -8.69 -14.44 -9.13
N LEU A 174 -7.53 -13.80 -9.22
CA LEU A 174 -7.39 -12.49 -9.85
C LEU A 174 -7.23 -12.68 -11.37
N SER A 175 -7.88 -11.84 -12.16
CA SER A 175 -7.68 -11.82 -13.60
C SER A 175 -6.25 -11.41 -13.94
N ALA A 176 -5.68 -12.01 -14.97
CA ALA A 176 -4.40 -11.56 -15.50
C ALA A 176 -4.51 -10.14 -16.08
N SER A 177 -3.38 -9.45 -16.20
CA SER A 177 -3.29 -8.19 -16.93
C SER A 177 -3.87 -8.33 -18.34
N VAL A 178 -4.68 -7.38 -18.77
CA VAL A 178 -5.24 -7.38 -20.13
C VAL A 178 -4.21 -7.09 -21.21
N ILE A 179 -3.10 -6.45 -20.85
CA ILE A 179 -2.02 -6.10 -21.79
C ILE A 179 -0.82 -7.05 -21.72
N GLU A 180 -0.67 -7.81 -20.63
CA GLU A 180 0.43 -8.78 -20.48
C GLU A 180 0.03 -9.98 -19.61
N PRO A 181 -0.51 -11.06 -20.19
CA PRO A 181 -0.91 -12.24 -19.43
C PRO A 181 0.26 -13.01 -18.79
N TYR A 182 1.50 -12.77 -19.24
CA TYR A 182 2.73 -13.37 -18.72
C TYR A 182 3.58 -12.36 -17.94
N ILE A 183 2.94 -11.59 -17.07
CA ILE A 183 3.52 -10.44 -16.37
C ILE A 183 4.78 -10.77 -15.57
N ASP A 184 4.86 -11.97 -14.99
CA ASP A 184 6.00 -12.45 -14.21
C ASP A 184 7.26 -12.76 -15.05
N GLU A 185 7.15 -12.73 -16.38
CA GLU A 185 8.26 -13.09 -17.26
C GLU A 185 9.07 -11.89 -17.77
N GLY A 186 8.71 -10.66 -17.42
CA GLY A 186 9.41 -9.56 -18.03
C GLY A 186 9.27 -8.20 -17.37
N TYR A 187 8.77 -8.11 -16.14
CA TYR A 187 8.50 -6.80 -15.51
C TYR A 187 9.17 -6.63 -14.13
N ALA A 188 10.12 -7.49 -13.80
CA ALA A 188 10.90 -7.39 -12.56
C ALA A 188 9.99 -7.19 -11.32
N ASN A 189 10.27 -6.15 -10.52
CA ASN A 189 9.50 -5.84 -9.31
C ASN A 189 8.07 -5.33 -9.57
N MET A 190 7.71 -5.06 -10.83
CA MET A 190 6.38 -4.58 -11.21
C MET A 190 5.43 -5.71 -11.63
N SER A 191 5.82 -6.96 -11.45
CA SER A 191 5.06 -8.14 -11.88
C SER A 191 3.94 -8.54 -10.95
N GLU A 192 3.92 -8.06 -9.70
CA GLU A 192 2.92 -8.43 -8.71
C GLU A 192 1.79 -7.40 -8.63
N PRO A 193 0.52 -7.83 -8.46
CA PRO A 193 -0.59 -6.90 -8.37
C PRO A 193 -0.56 -6.10 -7.07
N ASN A 194 -1.03 -4.87 -7.13
CA ASN A 194 -1.45 -4.11 -5.97
C ASN A 194 -2.89 -4.49 -5.65
N VAL A 195 -3.19 -4.79 -4.39
CA VAL A 195 -4.52 -5.27 -3.98
C VAL A 195 -5.04 -4.46 -2.81
N SER A 196 -6.28 -4.01 -2.90
CA SER A 196 -7.00 -3.31 -1.84
C SER A 196 -8.30 -4.04 -1.52
N PHE A 197 -8.62 -4.12 -0.23
CA PHE A 197 -9.84 -4.74 0.27
C PHE A 197 -10.79 -3.64 0.72
N ILE A 198 -11.90 -3.43 0.00
CA ILE A 198 -12.83 -2.33 0.24
C ILE A 198 -14.26 -2.88 0.25
N GLY A 199 -14.80 -3.07 1.44
CA GLY A 199 -16.08 -3.78 1.62
C GLY A 199 -16.02 -5.16 0.99
N GLU A 200 -17.03 -5.52 0.20
CA GLU A 200 -17.10 -6.81 -0.49
C GLU A 200 -16.20 -6.91 -1.73
N ASN A 201 -15.50 -5.84 -2.07
CA ASN A 201 -14.72 -5.81 -3.29
C ASN A 201 -13.23 -6.00 -3.03
N ILE A 202 -12.62 -6.87 -3.83
CA ILE A 202 -11.19 -6.94 -4.06
C ILE A 202 -10.91 -6.05 -5.26
N ILE A 203 -10.23 -4.92 -5.02
CA ILE A 203 -9.86 -3.96 -6.06
C ILE A 203 -8.36 -4.10 -6.28
N TYR A 204 -7.94 -4.30 -7.51
CA TYR A 204 -6.52 -4.51 -7.79
C TYR A 204 -6.13 -3.92 -9.14
N ASN A 205 -4.85 -3.69 -9.29
CA ASN A 205 -4.23 -3.28 -10.54
C ASN A 205 -2.80 -3.85 -10.63
N TYR A 206 -2.27 -3.90 -11.82
CA TYR A 206 -0.85 -4.21 -12.01
C TYR A 206 -0.06 -2.93 -12.15
N PRO A 207 1.12 -2.80 -11.51
CA PRO A 207 1.95 -1.59 -11.58
C PRO A 207 2.31 -1.16 -13.01
N ILE A 208 2.27 -2.09 -13.96
CA ILE A 208 2.70 -1.90 -15.34
C ILE A 208 1.64 -1.30 -16.26
N GLU A 209 0.40 -1.15 -15.80
CA GLU A 209 -0.71 -0.74 -16.65
C GLU A 209 -1.73 0.14 -15.93
N SER A 210 -2.48 0.90 -16.71
CA SER A 210 -3.49 1.84 -16.19
C SER A 210 -4.80 1.17 -15.76
N HIS A 211 -5.07 -0.08 -16.11
CA HIS A 211 -6.34 -0.74 -15.80
C HIS A 211 -6.52 -0.99 -14.29
N ILE A 212 -7.78 -0.87 -13.84
CA ILE A 212 -8.22 -1.26 -12.50
C ILE A 212 -9.21 -2.42 -12.64
N TYR A 213 -9.03 -3.43 -11.81
CA TYR A 213 -9.87 -4.63 -11.78
C TYR A 213 -10.64 -4.68 -10.48
N ILE A 214 -11.90 -5.06 -10.56
CA ILE A 214 -12.79 -5.21 -9.41
C ILE A 214 -13.36 -6.62 -9.44
N LEU A 215 -13.24 -7.32 -8.33
CA LEU A 215 -13.83 -8.64 -8.10
C LEU A 215 -14.68 -8.55 -6.83
N ASN A 216 -15.97 -8.79 -6.96
CA ASN A 216 -16.85 -8.87 -5.80
C ASN A 216 -16.79 -10.26 -5.18
N ARG A 217 -16.62 -10.34 -3.85
CA ARG A 217 -16.46 -11.60 -3.11
C ARG A 217 -17.76 -12.40 -2.97
N GLN A 218 -18.93 -11.71 -2.95
CA GLN A 218 -20.22 -12.36 -2.73
C GLN A 218 -20.72 -13.11 -3.98
N ASP A 219 -20.67 -12.45 -5.14
CA ASP A 219 -21.24 -12.98 -6.38
C ASP A 219 -20.19 -13.35 -7.44
N CYS A 220 -18.91 -13.16 -7.12
CA CYS A 220 -17.77 -13.35 -8.01
C CYS A 220 -17.84 -12.55 -9.31
N SER A 221 -18.67 -11.51 -9.37
CA SER A 221 -18.74 -10.63 -10.53
C SER A 221 -17.43 -9.87 -10.72
N ARG A 222 -17.09 -9.57 -11.98
CA ARG A 222 -15.82 -8.96 -12.36
C ARG A 222 -16.06 -7.75 -13.24
N LYS A 223 -15.30 -6.70 -13.02
CA LYS A 223 -15.30 -5.50 -13.85
C LYS A 223 -13.86 -5.05 -14.08
N THR A 224 -13.57 -4.61 -15.31
CA THR A 224 -12.31 -3.94 -15.66
C THR A 224 -12.61 -2.51 -16.04
N ILE A 225 -11.82 -1.59 -15.53
CA ILE A 225 -11.93 -0.15 -15.75
C ILE A 225 -10.69 0.30 -16.52
N GLU A 226 -10.88 0.95 -17.65
CA GLU A 226 -9.83 1.71 -18.33
C GLU A 226 -9.64 3.02 -17.54
N ALA A 227 -8.48 3.17 -16.93
CA ALA A 227 -8.15 4.30 -16.07
C ALA A 227 -6.87 4.98 -16.57
N ASP A 228 -6.90 5.36 -17.84
CA ASP A 228 -5.77 5.96 -18.53
C ASP A 228 -5.42 7.34 -17.99
N SER A 229 -4.11 7.59 -17.83
CA SER A 229 -3.55 8.89 -17.51
C SER A 229 -3.27 9.69 -18.77
N GLU A 230 -3.46 11.00 -18.71
CA GLU A 230 -2.98 11.93 -19.74
C GLU A 230 -1.53 12.39 -19.52
N HIS A 231 -0.97 12.10 -18.34
CA HIS A 231 0.34 12.59 -17.93
C HIS A 231 1.44 11.54 -17.99
N THR A 232 1.08 10.26 -17.94
CA THR A 232 2.06 9.16 -17.99
C THR A 232 1.70 8.15 -19.07
N PRO A 233 2.67 7.40 -19.60
CA PRO A 233 2.38 6.25 -20.45
C PRO A 233 1.49 5.26 -19.69
N ASN A 234 0.49 4.69 -20.37
CA ASN A 234 -0.49 3.79 -19.76
C ASN A 234 -0.04 2.32 -19.75
N LYS A 235 1.20 2.08 -20.18
CA LYS A 235 1.83 0.76 -20.22
C LYS A 235 3.34 0.88 -20.02
N ALA A 236 3.90 0.01 -19.17
CA ALA A 236 5.33 -0.16 -19.02
C ALA A 236 5.93 -1.02 -20.15
N ASN A 237 7.19 -0.81 -20.45
CA ASN A 237 7.98 -1.69 -21.31
C ASN A 237 8.49 -2.89 -20.51
N LYS A 238 8.86 -3.98 -21.19
CA LYS A 238 9.52 -5.11 -20.53
C LYS A 238 10.90 -4.73 -20.04
N CYS A 239 11.31 -5.31 -18.91
CA CYS A 239 12.66 -5.18 -18.39
C CYS A 239 13.66 -5.87 -19.33
N SER A 240 14.81 -5.27 -19.49
CA SER A 240 15.91 -5.81 -20.34
C SER A 240 16.54 -7.07 -19.78
N SER A 241 16.41 -7.34 -18.50
CA SER A 241 16.98 -8.52 -17.82
C SER A 241 16.00 -9.12 -16.83
N LYS A 242 16.04 -10.47 -16.73
CA LYS A 242 15.26 -11.22 -15.74
C LYS A 242 16.02 -11.48 -14.43
N THR A 243 17.32 -11.18 -14.38
CA THR A 243 18.19 -11.55 -13.25
C THR A 243 19.09 -10.44 -12.76
N ASP A 244 19.25 -9.37 -13.53
CA ASP A 244 20.12 -8.25 -13.17
C ASP A 244 19.34 -7.23 -12.33
N TYR A 245 19.74 -7.09 -11.07
CA TYR A 245 19.11 -6.17 -10.13
C TYR A 245 19.21 -4.70 -10.58
N SER A 246 20.34 -4.29 -11.16
CA SER A 246 20.51 -2.92 -11.67
C SER A 246 19.56 -2.62 -12.82
N ALA A 247 19.34 -3.60 -13.72
CA ALA A 247 18.33 -3.49 -14.76
C ALA A 247 16.90 -3.40 -14.17
N TRP A 248 16.63 -4.08 -13.06
CA TRP A 248 15.33 -4.01 -12.39
C TRP A 248 15.08 -2.64 -11.76
N VAL A 249 16.10 -2.08 -11.08
CA VAL A 249 16.01 -0.73 -10.52
C VAL A 249 15.75 0.27 -11.63
N LYS A 250 16.57 0.24 -12.69
CA LYS A 250 16.42 1.11 -13.86
C LYS A 250 15.04 0.98 -14.50
N HIS A 251 14.56 -0.24 -14.70
CA HIS A 251 13.23 -0.50 -15.24
C HIS A 251 12.12 0.15 -14.41
N GLY A 252 12.19 0.07 -13.07
CA GLY A 252 11.22 0.69 -12.17
C GLY A 252 11.15 2.21 -12.29
N PHE A 253 12.26 2.88 -12.60
CA PHE A 253 12.31 4.33 -12.79
C PHE A 253 11.94 4.78 -14.22
N GLU A 254 12.39 4.07 -15.23
CA GLU A 254 12.18 4.42 -16.63
C GLU A 254 10.79 4.04 -17.19
N ASN A 255 9.94 3.48 -16.34
CA ASN A 255 8.58 3.10 -16.71
C ASN A 255 7.55 3.75 -15.78
N PRO A 256 6.28 3.92 -16.24
CA PRO A 256 5.20 4.32 -15.37
C PRO A 256 5.01 3.28 -14.26
N HIS A 257 4.56 3.72 -13.10
CA HIS A 257 4.21 2.85 -11.99
C HIS A 257 2.85 3.25 -11.43
N PHE A 258 1.86 2.36 -11.54
CA PHE A 258 0.53 2.54 -10.99
C PHE A 258 0.43 1.83 -9.64
N TYR A 259 0.02 2.57 -8.62
CA TYR A 259 -0.09 2.08 -7.24
C TYR A 259 -1.49 1.54 -6.94
N ASP A 260 -1.71 1.10 -5.72
CA ASP A 260 -2.99 0.60 -5.24
C ASP A 260 -4.10 1.66 -5.26
N VAL A 261 -5.32 1.17 -5.34
CA VAL A 261 -6.52 2.02 -5.27
C VAL A 261 -6.95 2.19 -3.82
N MET A 262 -7.07 3.41 -3.37
CA MET A 262 -7.53 3.77 -2.04
C MET A 262 -8.97 4.28 -2.07
N TYR A 263 -9.71 4.07 -1.00
CA TYR A 263 -11.06 4.63 -0.83
C TYR A 263 -11.05 5.70 0.25
N ILE A 264 -11.69 6.84 -0.03
CA ILE A 264 -11.85 7.96 0.90
C ILE A 264 -13.32 8.02 1.31
N PRO A 265 -13.68 7.49 2.50
CA PRO A 265 -15.07 7.25 2.87
C PRO A 265 -15.95 8.49 2.92
N SER A 266 -15.48 9.60 3.51
CA SER A 266 -16.30 10.81 3.63
C SER A 266 -16.57 11.50 2.29
N LEU A 267 -15.71 11.29 1.31
CA LEU A 267 -15.86 11.82 -0.04
C LEU A 267 -16.55 10.84 -0.99
N LYS A 268 -16.71 9.58 -0.58
CA LYS A 268 -17.20 8.46 -1.41
C LYS A 268 -16.49 8.36 -2.74
N MET A 269 -15.14 8.48 -2.69
CA MET A 269 -14.29 8.52 -3.86
C MET A 269 -13.20 7.49 -3.77
N TYR A 270 -12.76 7.01 -4.93
CA TYR A 270 -11.53 6.24 -5.05
C TYR A 270 -10.40 7.13 -5.56
N VAL A 271 -9.20 6.83 -5.11
CA VAL A 271 -7.98 7.51 -5.56
C VAL A 271 -6.92 6.47 -5.88
N ARG A 272 -6.23 6.66 -6.99
CA ARG A 272 -5.05 5.90 -7.34
C ARG A 272 -3.89 6.84 -7.59
N LEU A 273 -2.76 6.56 -6.98
CA LEU A 273 -1.53 7.27 -7.28
C LEU A 273 -0.79 6.57 -8.43
N HIS A 274 -0.01 7.34 -9.18
CA HIS A 274 0.92 6.79 -10.15
C HIS A 274 2.08 7.75 -10.37
N GLU A 275 3.18 7.19 -10.86
CA GLU A 275 4.38 7.94 -11.21
C GLU A 275 4.69 7.84 -12.69
N GLY A 276 5.13 8.95 -13.27
CA GLY A 276 5.67 8.99 -14.62
C GLY A 276 7.09 8.40 -14.68
N PRO A 277 7.57 8.04 -15.87
CA PRO A 277 8.94 7.59 -16.05
C PRO A 277 9.93 8.75 -15.84
N ILE A 278 11.11 8.42 -15.33
CA ILE A 278 12.26 9.31 -15.27
C ILE A 278 13.52 8.55 -15.66
N ASP A 279 14.43 9.21 -16.35
CA ASP A 279 15.72 8.62 -16.71
C ASP A 279 16.58 8.39 -15.46
N LEU A 280 17.15 7.20 -15.33
CA LEU A 280 18.02 6.82 -14.21
C LEU A 280 19.45 6.60 -14.74
N PRO A 281 20.31 7.62 -14.67
CA PRO A 281 21.69 7.53 -15.18
C PRO A 281 22.55 6.50 -14.43
N ASP A 282 22.38 6.39 -13.11
CA ASP A 282 23.09 5.45 -12.27
C ASP A 282 22.12 4.64 -11.38
N ALA A 283 22.04 3.34 -11.64
CA ALA A 283 21.18 2.43 -10.88
C ALA A 283 21.65 2.17 -9.43
N ASN A 284 22.89 2.58 -9.07
CA ASN A 284 23.39 2.46 -7.71
C ASN A 284 22.97 3.63 -6.81
N HIS A 285 22.54 4.74 -7.43
CA HIS A 285 22.13 5.96 -6.74
C HIS A 285 20.71 6.41 -7.14
N PRO A 286 19.69 5.55 -7.01
CA PRO A 286 18.33 5.88 -7.40
C PRO A 286 17.74 7.03 -6.58
N GLU A 287 18.20 7.25 -5.35
CA GLU A 287 17.79 8.34 -4.46
C GLU A 287 18.04 9.72 -5.05
N GLU A 288 19.05 9.90 -5.91
CA GLU A 288 19.36 11.19 -6.54
C GLU A 288 18.26 11.68 -7.48
N VAL A 289 17.47 10.74 -8.03
CA VAL A 289 16.42 11.07 -9.00
C VAL A 289 15.01 10.76 -8.50
N ALA A 290 14.87 9.94 -7.46
CA ALA A 290 13.57 9.52 -6.96
C ALA A 290 12.65 10.71 -6.64
N TYR A 291 13.15 11.70 -5.95
CA TYR A 291 12.41 12.91 -5.59
C TYR A 291 12.11 13.86 -6.77
N LYS A 292 12.73 13.62 -7.93
CA LYS A 292 12.46 14.37 -9.16
C LYS A 292 11.37 13.73 -10.00
N ARG A 293 10.93 12.53 -9.63
CA ARG A 293 9.85 11.82 -10.30
C ARG A 293 8.51 12.50 -10.00
N SER A 294 7.71 12.68 -11.04
CA SER A 294 6.38 13.28 -10.85
C SER A 294 5.40 12.24 -10.33
N LEU A 295 4.77 12.56 -9.20
CA LEU A 295 3.69 11.77 -8.60
C LEU A 295 2.35 12.42 -8.94
N TYR A 296 1.39 11.63 -9.38
CA TYR A 296 0.05 12.05 -9.77
C TYR A 296 -1.00 11.36 -8.93
N ALA A 297 -2.15 12.02 -8.75
CA ALA A 297 -3.34 11.45 -8.13
C ALA A 297 -4.50 11.47 -9.11
N MET A 298 -5.06 10.30 -9.41
CA MET A 298 -6.29 10.12 -10.19
C MET A 298 -7.45 9.89 -9.24
N PHE A 299 -8.54 10.60 -9.48
CA PHE A 299 -9.76 10.54 -8.67
C PHE A 299 -10.90 9.91 -9.46
N PHE A 300 -11.66 9.06 -8.78
CA PHE A 300 -12.83 8.39 -9.35
C PHE A 300 -14.02 8.52 -8.39
N ASP A 301 -15.21 8.59 -8.93
CA ASP A 301 -16.42 8.50 -8.14
C ASP A 301 -16.69 7.06 -7.65
N SER A 302 -17.78 6.86 -6.91
CA SER A 302 -18.17 5.54 -6.38
C SER A 302 -18.53 4.51 -7.48
N ALA A 303 -18.76 4.95 -8.73
CA ALA A 303 -19.00 4.09 -9.89
C ALA A 303 -17.72 3.85 -10.74
N PHE A 304 -16.57 4.34 -10.28
CA PHE A 304 -15.29 4.36 -11.00
C PHE A 304 -15.32 5.20 -12.29
N GLN A 305 -16.15 6.25 -12.35
CA GLN A 305 -16.03 7.25 -13.39
C GLN A 305 -14.89 8.20 -13.04
N SER A 306 -14.00 8.48 -13.99
CA SER A 306 -12.90 9.42 -13.78
C SER A 306 -13.44 10.83 -13.51
N LEU A 307 -13.01 11.41 -12.39
CA LEU A 307 -13.29 12.80 -12.01
C LEU A 307 -12.17 13.74 -12.46
N GLY A 308 -10.98 13.18 -12.69
CA GLY A 308 -9.81 13.90 -13.16
C GLY A 308 -8.53 13.46 -12.48
N GLU A 309 -7.47 14.17 -12.83
CA GLU A 309 -6.10 13.87 -12.43
C GLU A 309 -5.37 15.16 -12.04
N THR A 310 -4.46 15.08 -11.09
CA THR A 310 -3.61 16.20 -10.68
C THR A 310 -2.18 15.76 -10.40
N VAL A 311 -1.23 16.67 -10.62
CA VAL A 311 0.16 16.45 -10.20
C VAL A 311 0.33 16.89 -8.75
N LEU A 312 1.01 16.07 -7.96
CA LEU A 312 1.38 16.41 -6.59
C LEU A 312 2.71 17.20 -6.57
N PRO A 313 2.95 17.98 -5.51
CA PRO A 313 4.20 18.74 -5.40
C PRO A 313 5.43 17.84 -5.45
N GLN A 314 6.36 18.16 -6.35
CA GLN A 314 7.59 17.41 -6.55
C GLN A 314 8.56 17.62 -5.38
N GLY A 315 9.26 16.58 -4.96
CA GLY A 315 10.32 16.66 -3.95
C GLY A 315 9.86 16.94 -2.52
N ILE A 316 8.55 16.97 -2.26
CA ILE A 316 7.97 17.21 -0.92
C ILE A 316 7.75 15.89 -0.19
N TYR A 317 7.14 14.92 -0.86
CA TYR A 317 6.81 13.63 -0.26
C TYR A 317 7.92 12.61 -0.47
N ASN A 318 8.11 11.74 0.51
CA ASN A 318 9.09 10.68 0.40
C ASN A 318 8.56 9.56 -0.53
N PRO A 319 9.22 9.28 -1.66
CA PRO A 319 8.76 8.28 -2.61
C PRO A 319 8.99 6.83 -2.14
N TYR A 320 9.73 6.63 -1.06
CA TYR A 320 10.06 5.32 -0.51
C TYR A 320 9.23 4.93 0.71
N THR A 321 8.36 5.82 1.18
CA THR A 321 7.50 5.57 2.34
C THR A 321 6.05 5.44 1.93
N GLY A 322 5.24 4.88 2.84
CA GLY A 322 3.83 4.67 2.59
C GLY A 322 3.01 5.97 2.61
N TRP A 323 1.82 5.86 2.11
CA TRP A 323 0.71 6.79 2.30
C TRP A 323 -0.50 6.03 2.79
N SER A 324 -1.46 6.73 3.33
CA SER A 324 -2.67 6.09 3.84
C SER A 324 -3.91 6.89 3.46
N ALA A 325 -4.96 6.18 3.03
CA ALA A 325 -6.28 6.78 2.94
C ALA A 325 -6.77 7.15 4.33
N THR A 326 -7.25 8.37 4.47
CA THR A 326 -7.94 8.87 5.66
C THR A 326 -9.40 9.17 5.31
N PRO A 327 -10.29 9.40 6.27
CA PRO A 327 -11.65 9.79 5.96
C PRO A 327 -11.78 11.02 5.05
N SER A 328 -10.81 11.92 5.06
CA SER A 328 -10.89 13.22 4.35
C SER A 328 -9.90 13.39 3.20
N GLY A 329 -9.06 12.40 2.91
CA GLY A 329 -8.05 12.49 1.85
C GLY A 329 -6.95 11.46 2.02
N ILE A 330 -5.83 11.67 1.38
CA ILE A 330 -4.64 10.82 1.48
C ILE A 330 -3.62 11.52 2.37
N ALA A 331 -3.14 10.84 3.39
CA ALA A 331 -2.03 11.30 4.22
C ALA A 331 -0.69 10.93 3.59
N PHE A 332 0.17 11.92 3.44
CA PHE A 332 1.55 11.80 2.98
C PHE A 332 2.52 12.27 4.04
N PHE A 333 3.70 11.65 4.11
CA PHE A 333 4.81 12.14 4.91
C PHE A 333 5.58 13.22 4.15
N VAL A 334 5.78 14.37 4.80
CA VAL A 334 6.55 15.50 4.26
C VAL A 334 8.01 15.32 4.69
N ASP A 335 8.74 14.51 3.92
CA ASP A 335 10.13 14.11 4.22
C ASP A 335 11.00 14.15 2.93
N GLY A 336 10.66 15.02 2.01
CA GLY A 336 11.40 15.21 0.77
C GLY A 336 12.42 16.35 0.86
N PRO A 337 13.40 16.38 -0.05
CA PRO A 337 14.47 17.39 -0.03
C PRO A 337 14.00 18.82 -0.31
N GLN A 338 12.78 19.00 -0.82
CA GLN A 338 12.16 20.31 -1.04
C GLN A 338 11.10 20.63 0.02
N SER A 339 11.07 19.86 1.11
CA SER A 339 10.23 20.20 2.26
C SER A 339 10.58 21.61 2.75
N PRO A 340 9.57 22.48 2.99
CA PRO A 340 9.81 23.84 3.43
C PRO A 340 10.42 23.94 4.84
N ASN A 341 10.31 22.87 5.62
CA ASN A 341 10.76 22.82 7.01
C ASN A 341 11.87 21.77 7.17
N GLU A 342 13.06 22.20 7.50
CA GLU A 342 14.18 21.32 7.92
C GLU A 342 14.05 20.94 9.41
N THR A 343 12.89 20.42 9.82
CA THR A 343 12.69 19.99 11.20
C THR A 343 12.95 18.49 11.35
N ASP A 344 13.34 18.05 12.55
CA ASP A 344 13.44 16.63 12.88
C ASP A 344 12.08 16.05 13.30
N ASN A 345 11.03 16.86 13.29
CA ASN A 345 9.69 16.46 13.68
C ASN A 345 8.95 15.78 12.53
N LEU A 346 7.97 14.96 12.89
CA LEU A 346 7.03 14.37 11.94
C LEU A 346 6.13 15.46 11.34
N GLU A 347 6.04 15.46 10.03
CA GLU A 347 5.14 16.33 9.26
C GLU A 347 4.31 15.49 8.30
N LEU A 348 3.02 15.76 8.27
CA LEU A 348 2.06 15.12 7.37
C LEU A 348 1.29 16.16 6.59
N GLU A 349 0.95 15.83 5.35
CA GLU A 349 -0.09 16.52 4.60
C GLU A 349 -1.25 15.58 4.27
N ILE A 350 -2.47 16.07 4.46
CA ILE A 350 -3.67 15.42 3.92
C ILE A 350 -4.05 16.12 2.63
N VAL A 351 -3.98 15.37 1.54
CA VAL A 351 -4.34 15.84 0.20
C VAL A 351 -5.73 15.33 -0.15
N SER A 352 -6.61 16.22 -0.57
CA SER A 352 -7.97 15.90 -1.01
C SER A 352 -8.39 16.76 -2.21
N PRO A 353 -9.31 16.31 -3.06
CA PRO A 353 -9.93 17.20 -4.05
C PRO A 353 -10.73 18.31 -3.37
N ASN A 354 -10.85 19.45 -4.09
CA ASN A 354 -11.64 20.60 -3.63
C ASN A 354 -13.13 20.32 -3.66
#